data_ee84030203d7366f240726e01e4ce646
#
_entry.id   ee84030203d7366f240726e01e4ce646
#
_cell.length_a   1.000
_cell.length_b   1.000
_cell.length_c   1.000
_cell.angle_alpha   90.00
_cell.angle_beta   90.00
_cell.angle_gamma   90.00
#
_symmetry.space_group_name_H-M   'P 1'
#
loop_
_entity.id
_entity.type
_entity.pdbx_description
1 polymer ?
#
loop_
_entity_poly.entity_id
_entity_poly.type
_entity_poly.pdbx_seq_one_letter_code
_entity_poly.pdbx_strand_id
1 'polypeptide(L)'
;MLKNGTASNNAFSINQQFEFYGAFLSMQCHVETASITLFCLSKYACKLIPLVADILTNSIFPENELETFKQIQKQKLQVNLQKCDFVANRVIDSYLYGYAHPYGAVSSLEAYDALDRTDLETFYKTFYLNGFCRIFISGLIPHDMEMLLNESFG
;
A
#
# COMPACT_ATOMS: atom_id res chain seq x y z
N MET A 1 -1.78 -2.08 4.11
CA MET A 1 -2.79 -1.63 5.10
C MET A 1 -3.79 -0.59 4.54
N LEU A 2 -3.41 0.35 3.65
CA LEU A 2 -4.29 1.44 3.17
C LEU A 2 -5.71 1.00 2.77
N LYS A 3 -5.85 -0.10 2.03
CA LYS A 3 -7.16 -0.62 1.58
C LYS A 3 -7.96 -1.40 2.63
N ASN A 4 -7.47 -1.48 3.86
CA ASN A 4 -8.11 -2.26 4.91
C ASN A 4 -9.16 -1.46 5.70
N GLY A 5 -9.44 -0.24 5.31
CA GLY A 5 -10.51 0.60 5.82
C GLY A 5 -10.22 2.08 5.66
N THR A 6 -11.27 2.82 5.29
CA THR A 6 -11.30 4.28 5.26
C THR A 6 -12.36 4.79 6.24
N ALA A 7 -12.44 6.10 6.42
CA ALA A 7 -13.48 6.71 7.25
C ALA A 7 -14.91 6.35 6.78
N SER A 8 -15.08 6.09 5.48
CA SER A 8 -16.38 5.82 4.84
C SER A 8 -16.64 4.36 4.48
N ASN A 9 -15.59 3.54 4.32
CA ASN A 9 -15.69 2.17 3.82
C ASN A 9 -14.83 1.21 4.63
N ASN A 10 -15.37 0.04 4.97
CA ASN A 10 -14.56 -1.05 5.55
C ASN A 10 -13.84 -1.85 4.44
N ALA A 11 -12.90 -2.72 4.83
CA ALA A 11 -12.11 -3.53 3.91
C ALA A 11 -12.95 -4.37 2.94
N PHE A 12 -14.05 -4.95 3.42
CA PHE A 12 -14.95 -5.77 2.61
C PHE A 12 -15.65 -4.91 1.54
N SER A 13 -16.22 -3.76 1.92
CA SER A 13 -16.90 -2.84 1.00
C SER A 13 -15.95 -2.31 -0.08
N ILE A 14 -14.71 -1.98 0.28
CA ILE A 14 -13.68 -1.54 -0.67
C ILE A 14 -13.42 -2.64 -1.71
N ASN A 15 -13.12 -3.86 -1.26
CA ASN A 15 -12.84 -4.96 -2.18
C ASN A 15 -14.06 -5.28 -3.07
N GLN A 16 -15.26 -5.32 -2.50
CA GLN A 16 -16.51 -5.58 -3.24
C GLN A 16 -16.73 -4.55 -4.36
N GLN A 17 -16.44 -3.28 -4.13
CA GLN A 17 -16.58 -2.24 -5.15
C GLN A 17 -15.61 -2.47 -6.32
N PHE A 18 -14.33 -2.79 -6.07
CA PHE A 18 -13.39 -3.10 -7.14
C PHE A 18 -13.81 -4.36 -7.93
N GLU A 19 -14.21 -5.42 -7.23
CA GLU A 19 -14.67 -6.67 -7.84
C GLU A 19 -15.94 -6.46 -8.69
N PHE A 20 -16.89 -5.67 -8.21
CA PHE A 20 -18.11 -5.36 -8.93
C PHE A 20 -17.86 -4.73 -10.31
N TYR A 21 -16.84 -3.86 -10.41
CA TYR A 21 -16.45 -3.25 -11.68
C TYR A 21 -15.41 -4.07 -12.46
N GLY A 22 -15.04 -5.26 -11.98
CA GLY A 22 -13.99 -6.09 -12.58
C GLY A 22 -12.63 -5.39 -12.59
N ALA A 23 -12.38 -4.53 -11.61
CA ALA A 23 -11.14 -3.79 -11.49
C ALA A 23 -10.15 -4.49 -10.53
N PHE A 24 -8.88 -4.25 -10.75
CA PHE A 24 -7.81 -4.77 -9.91
C PHE A 24 -6.96 -3.64 -9.35
N LEU A 25 -6.84 -3.59 -8.03
CA LEU A 25 -6.00 -2.63 -7.32
C LEU A 25 -4.76 -3.34 -6.74
N SER A 26 -3.59 -2.99 -7.24
CA SER A 26 -2.30 -3.46 -6.73
C SER A 26 -1.62 -2.37 -5.91
N MET A 27 -1.06 -2.75 -4.78
CA MET A 27 -0.28 -1.84 -3.93
C MET A 27 1.07 -2.47 -3.63
N GLN A 28 2.14 -1.73 -3.87
CA GLN A 28 3.51 -2.15 -3.62
C GLN A 28 4.23 -1.05 -2.83
N CYS A 29 5.08 -1.47 -1.91
CA CYS A 29 5.90 -0.57 -1.12
C CYS A 29 7.36 -1.04 -1.24
N HIS A 30 8.21 -0.14 -1.68
CA HIS A 30 9.65 -0.31 -1.76
C HIS A 30 10.32 0.64 -0.76
N VAL A 31 11.64 0.62 -0.67
CA VAL A 31 12.40 1.43 0.30
C VAL A 31 12.16 2.93 0.10
N GLU A 32 12.10 3.39 -1.15
CA GLU A 32 11.99 4.83 -1.48
C GLU A 32 10.62 5.23 -2.04
N THR A 33 9.84 4.26 -2.51
CA THR A 33 8.59 4.55 -3.22
C THR A 33 7.48 3.60 -2.82
N ALA A 34 6.26 4.12 -2.78
CA ALA A 34 5.06 3.31 -2.77
C ALA A 34 4.30 3.52 -4.08
N SER A 35 3.78 2.46 -4.65
CA SER A 35 2.98 2.53 -5.88
C SER A 35 1.62 1.91 -5.68
N ILE A 36 0.61 2.58 -6.22
CA ILE A 36 -0.76 2.08 -6.31
C ILE A 36 -1.11 2.02 -7.78
N THR A 37 -1.49 0.85 -8.25
CA THR A 37 -1.85 0.63 -9.66
C THR A 37 -3.28 0.14 -9.75
N LEU A 38 -4.12 0.91 -10.43
CA LEU A 38 -5.49 0.56 -10.74
C LEU A 38 -5.58 0.06 -12.19
N PHE A 39 -6.04 -1.16 -12.39
CA PHE A 39 -6.44 -1.70 -13.68
C PHE A 39 -7.97 -1.73 -13.75
N CYS A 40 -8.54 -1.01 -14.69
CA CYS A 40 -9.99 -0.98 -14.87
C CYS A 40 -10.37 -0.70 -16.33
N LEU A 41 -11.63 -0.97 -16.68
CA LEU A 41 -12.19 -0.52 -17.95
C LEU A 41 -12.39 1.00 -17.90
N SER A 42 -12.04 1.71 -18.99
CA SER A 42 -12.12 3.18 -19.08
C SER A 42 -13.49 3.74 -18.68
N LYS A 43 -14.58 3.05 -19.03
CA LYS A 43 -15.96 3.46 -18.68
C LYS A 43 -16.24 3.47 -17.16
N TYR A 44 -15.41 2.81 -16.35
CA TYR A 44 -15.58 2.76 -14.90
C TYR A 44 -14.55 3.63 -14.14
N ALA A 45 -13.62 4.26 -14.83
CA ALA A 45 -12.58 5.09 -14.23
C ALA A 45 -13.18 6.19 -13.34
N CYS A 46 -14.22 6.88 -13.82
CA CYS A 46 -14.91 7.96 -13.06
C CYS A 46 -15.49 7.49 -11.71
N LYS A 47 -15.77 6.20 -11.55
CA LYS A 47 -16.30 5.64 -10.31
C LYS A 47 -15.21 5.11 -9.38
N LEU A 48 -14.09 4.64 -9.95
CA LEU A 48 -13.03 3.96 -9.22
C LEU A 48 -11.92 4.92 -8.77
N ILE A 49 -11.64 5.98 -9.51
CA ILE A 49 -10.64 6.98 -9.13
C ILE A 49 -10.96 7.67 -7.80
N PRO A 50 -12.20 8.13 -7.54
CA PRO A 50 -12.55 8.68 -6.22
C PRO A 50 -12.40 7.67 -5.08
N LEU A 51 -12.66 6.38 -5.33
CA LEU A 51 -12.44 5.33 -4.34
C LEU A 51 -10.95 5.13 -4.04
N VAL A 52 -10.08 5.21 -5.05
CA VAL A 52 -8.62 5.19 -4.85
C VAL A 52 -8.15 6.43 -4.07
N ALA A 53 -8.71 7.58 -4.36
CA ALA A 53 -8.44 8.81 -3.60
C ALA A 53 -8.85 8.67 -2.14
N ASP A 54 -10.06 8.14 -1.85
CA ASP A 54 -10.52 7.87 -0.48
C ASP A 54 -9.56 6.92 0.28
N ILE A 55 -9.10 5.85 -0.38
CA ILE A 55 -8.11 4.93 0.19
C ILE A 55 -6.79 5.65 0.50
N LEU A 56 -6.34 6.58 -0.37
CA LEU A 56 -5.09 7.30 -0.19
C LEU A 56 -5.18 8.40 0.88
N THR A 57 -6.32 9.07 1.01
CA THR A 57 -6.44 10.27 1.85
C THR A 57 -7.15 10.03 3.18
N ASN A 58 -7.96 8.97 3.30
CA ASN A 58 -8.83 8.73 4.44
C ASN A 58 -8.65 7.36 5.11
N SER A 59 -7.49 6.70 4.95
CA SER A 59 -7.19 5.44 5.61
C SER A 59 -7.18 5.58 7.14
N ILE A 60 -7.83 4.65 7.85
CA ILE A 60 -8.00 4.68 9.31
C ILE A 60 -7.27 3.59 10.08
N PHE A 61 -6.65 2.62 9.40
CA PHE A 61 -5.88 1.52 9.98
C PHE A 61 -6.57 0.82 11.16
N PRO A 62 -7.71 0.09 10.95
CA PRO A 62 -8.42 -0.57 12.02
C PRO A 62 -7.51 -1.57 12.75
N GLU A 63 -7.59 -1.63 14.10
CA GLU A 63 -6.70 -2.43 14.94
C GLU A 63 -6.80 -3.93 14.63
N ASN A 64 -8.01 -4.44 14.43
CA ASN A 64 -8.23 -5.84 14.05
C ASN A 64 -7.58 -6.21 12.71
N GLU A 65 -7.61 -5.29 11.75
CA GLU A 65 -6.96 -5.46 10.45
C GLU A 65 -5.42 -5.41 10.59
N LEU A 66 -4.91 -4.54 11.47
CA LEU A 66 -3.49 -4.47 11.76
C LEU A 66 -2.98 -5.78 12.37
N GLU A 67 -3.67 -6.31 13.38
CA GLU A 67 -3.29 -7.58 14.00
C GLU A 67 -3.32 -8.74 12.99
N THR A 68 -4.36 -8.81 12.17
CA THR A 68 -4.44 -9.81 11.09
C THR A 68 -3.27 -9.65 10.10
N PHE A 69 -2.95 -8.43 9.71
CA PHE A 69 -1.83 -8.13 8.83
C PHE A 69 -0.50 -8.57 9.44
N LYS A 70 -0.24 -8.24 10.73
CA LYS A 70 0.98 -8.64 11.46
C LYS A 70 1.14 -10.17 11.44
N GLN A 71 0.09 -10.92 11.77
CA GLN A 71 0.12 -12.37 11.76
C GLN A 71 0.47 -12.94 10.38
N ILE A 72 -0.17 -12.44 9.32
CA ILE A 72 0.10 -12.86 7.94
C ILE A 72 1.55 -12.56 7.55
N GLN A 73 2.08 -11.37 7.86
CA GLN A 73 3.45 -11.01 7.51
C GLN A 73 4.48 -11.82 8.31
N LYS A 74 4.24 -12.09 9.59
CA LYS A 74 5.09 -12.96 10.40
C LYS A 74 5.16 -14.38 9.83
N GLN A 75 4.02 -14.97 9.46
CA GLN A 75 3.99 -16.29 8.82
C GLN A 75 4.76 -16.30 7.49
N LYS A 76 4.54 -15.28 6.64
CA LYS A 76 5.30 -15.15 5.38
C LYS A 76 6.80 -15.03 5.62
N LEU A 77 7.20 -14.24 6.60
CA LEU A 77 8.62 -14.09 6.96
C LEU A 77 9.21 -15.42 7.42
N GLN A 78 8.52 -16.15 8.31
CA GLN A 78 8.97 -17.46 8.81
C GLN A 78 9.18 -18.47 7.67
N VAL A 79 8.23 -18.53 6.73
CA VAL A 79 8.35 -19.43 5.56
C VAL A 79 9.50 -18.98 4.65
N ASN A 80 9.67 -17.68 4.43
CA ASN A 80 10.73 -17.17 3.57
C ASN A 80 12.13 -17.32 4.18
N LEU A 81 12.26 -17.25 5.51
CA LEU A 81 13.53 -17.50 6.20
C LEU A 81 14.04 -18.94 6.05
N GLN A 82 13.21 -19.89 5.58
CA GLN A 82 13.62 -21.26 5.25
C GLN A 82 14.21 -21.36 3.82
N LYS A 83 14.13 -20.30 3.01
CA LYS A 83 14.64 -20.28 1.64
C LYS A 83 16.03 -19.65 1.59
N CYS A 84 17.00 -20.40 1.05
CA CYS A 84 18.39 -19.95 1.00
C CYS A 84 18.58 -18.66 0.19
N ASP A 85 17.87 -18.51 -0.93
CA ASP A 85 17.91 -17.32 -1.79
C ASP A 85 17.39 -16.06 -1.07
N PHE A 86 16.30 -16.21 -0.32
CA PHE A 86 15.75 -15.10 0.47
C PHE A 86 16.73 -14.66 1.59
N VAL A 87 17.31 -15.62 2.30
CA VAL A 87 18.28 -15.33 3.37
C VAL A 87 19.55 -14.72 2.80
N ALA A 88 20.07 -15.27 1.68
CA ALA A 88 21.26 -14.75 1.03
C ALA A 88 21.11 -13.28 0.59
N ASN A 89 19.97 -12.93 -0.05
CA ASN A 89 19.69 -11.55 -0.45
C ASN A 89 19.68 -10.60 0.77
N ARG A 90 19.03 -10.98 1.87
CA ARG A 90 19.00 -10.17 3.09
C ARG A 90 20.40 -9.95 3.69
N VAL A 91 21.23 -10.98 3.69
CA VAL A 91 22.61 -10.90 4.20
C VAL A 91 23.47 -10.01 3.32
N ILE A 92 23.36 -10.13 2.00
CA ILE A 92 24.10 -9.29 1.04
C ILE A 92 23.74 -7.82 1.23
N ASP A 93 22.46 -7.49 1.29
CA ASP A 93 21.99 -6.11 1.46
C ASP A 93 22.49 -5.51 2.78
N SER A 94 22.38 -6.27 3.87
CA SER A 94 22.87 -5.85 5.19
C SER A 94 24.39 -5.70 5.23
N TYR A 95 25.12 -6.57 4.51
CA TYR A 95 26.58 -6.50 4.43
C TYR A 95 27.07 -5.29 3.62
N LEU A 96 26.39 -4.98 2.51
CA LEU A 96 26.76 -3.87 1.63
C LEU A 96 26.42 -2.50 2.22
N TYR A 97 25.25 -2.37 2.83
CA TYR A 97 24.72 -1.08 3.27
C TYR A 97 24.79 -0.88 4.79
N GLY A 98 24.94 -1.96 5.56
CA GLY A 98 24.84 -1.93 7.03
C GLY A 98 23.40 -1.93 7.54
N TYR A 99 23.15 -2.48 8.71
CA TYR A 99 21.81 -2.61 9.30
C TYR A 99 21.11 -1.28 9.62
N ALA A 100 21.87 -0.20 9.78
CA ALA A 100 21.31 1.13 10.05
C ALA A 100 20.82 1.85 8.78
N HIS A 101 21.22 1.38 7.60
CA HIS A 101 20.83 1.99 6.34
C HIS A 101 19.49 1.40 5.86
N PRO A 102 18.56 2.20 5.28
CA PRO A 102 17.27 1.70 4.80
C PRO A 102 17.36 0.50 3.86
N TYR A 103 18.35 0.42 3.00
CA TYR A 103 18.58 -0.73 2.10
C TYR A 103 19.12 -1.96 2.81
N GLY A 104 19.86 -1.80 3.90
CA GLY A 104 20.39 -2.93 4.68
C GLY A 104 19.51 -3.33 5.86
N ALA A 105 18.50 -2.53 6.18
CA ALA A 105 17.55 -2.83 7.25
C ALA A 105 16.68 -4.03 6.87
N VAL A 106 16.52 -4.97 7.80
CA VAL A 106 15.74 -6.19 7.59
C VAL A 106 14.63 -6.31 8.63
N SER A 107 13.44 -6.68 8.19
CA SER A 107 12.32 -6.93 9.09
C SER A 107 12.60 -8.14 9.98
N SER A 108 12.27 -8.07 11.24
CA SER A 108 12.29 -9.20 12.19
C SER A 108 10.89 -9.51 12.69
N LEU A 109 10.73 -10.66 13.35
CA LEU A 109 9.43 -11.04 13.94
C LEU A 109 9.06 -10.07 15.06
N GLU A 110 10.05 -9.65 15.86
CA GLU A 110 9.90 -8.71 16.97
C GLU A 110 9.50 -7.31 16.47
N ALA A 111 10.04 -6.90 15.31
CA ALA A 111 9.68 -5.62 14.70
C ALA A 111 8.19 -5.58 14.30
N TYR A 112 7.63 -6.71 13.82
CA TYR A 112 6.18 -6.80 13.58
C TYR A 112 5.36 -6.77 14.87
N ASP A 113 5.85 -7.37 15.96
CA ASP A 113 5.16 -7.33 17.26
C ASP A 113 5.15 -5.92 17.86
N ALA A 114 6.25 -5.19 17.72
CA ALA A 114 6.40 -3.85 18.25
C ALA A 114 5.61 -2.77 17.47
N LEU A 115 5.25 -3.05 16.21
CA LEU A 115 4.52 -2.10 15.37
C LEU A 115 3.12 -1.84 15.93
N ASP A 116 2.77 -0.58 16.14
CA ASP A 116 1.45 -0.16 16.58
C ASP A 116 0.71 0.70 15.53
N ARG A 117 -0.53 1.03 15.83
CA ARG A 117 -1.36 1.87 14.96
C ARG A 117 -0.81 3.29 14.85
N THR A 118 -0.24 3.81 15.91
CA THR A 118 0.32 5.17 15.98
C THR A 118 1.52 5.31 15.03
N ASP A 119 2.33 4.27 14.93
CA ASP A 119 3.45 4.21 13.97
C ASP A 119 2.94 4.32 12.53
N LEU A 120 1.89 3.54 12.19
CA LEU A 120 1.27 3.58 10.86
C LEU A 120 0.65 4.94 10.56
N GLU A 121 -0.08 5.53 11.49
CA GLU A 121 -0.68 6.85 11.32
C GLU A 121 0.38 7.95 11.14
N THR A 122 1.46 7.88 11.91
CA THR A 122 2.58 8.83 11.81
C THR A 122 3.28 8.71 10.46
N PHE A 123 3.59 7.49 10.04
CA PHE A 123 4.19 7.22 8.74
C PHE A 123 3.28 7.68 7.59
N TYR A 124 2.00 7.37 7.66
CA TYR A 124 1.00 7.75 6.69
C TYR A 124 0.88 9.26 6.54
N LYS A 125 0.75 10.00 7.66
CA LYS A 125 0.70 11.46 7.64
C LYS A 125 1.97 12.08 7.06
N THR A 126 3.13 11.53 7.41
CA THR A 126 4.42 12.09 6.99
C THR A 126 4.69 11.84 5.52
N PHE A 127 4.47 10.63 5.03
CA PHE A 127 4.95 10.21 3.71
C PHE A 127 3.87 10.08 2.64
N TYR A 128 2.61 9.81 3.02
CA TYR A 128 1.53 9.70 2.04
C TYR A 128 0.75 11.00 1.90
N LEU A 129 0.32 11.62 3.00
CA LEU A 129 -0.46 12.87 2.93
C LEU A 129 0.40 14.09 2.59
N ASN A 130 1.65 14.13 3.06
CA ASN A 130 2.59 15.22 2.78
C ASN A 130 3.65 14.84 1.73
N GLY A 131 3.53 13.65 1.15
CA GLY A 131 4.46 13.13 0.17
C GLY A 131 4.22 13.70 -1.23
N PHE A 132 5.22 13.55 -2.10
CA PHE A 132 5.09 13.91 -3.51
C PHE A 132 4.41 12.77 -4.29
N CYS A 133 3.30 13.08 -4.96
CA CYS A 133 2.56 12.12 -5.78
C CYS A 133 2.80 12.37 -7.27
N ARG A 134 3.00 11.28 -8.04
CA ARG A 134 3.01 11.29 -9.51
C ARG A 134 1.96 10.32 -10.01
N ILE A 135 1.12 10.77 -10.93
CA ILE A 135 0.07 9.95 -11.52
C ILE A 135 0.45 9.66 -12.98
N PHE A 136 0.47 8.39 -13.34
CA PHE A 136 0.71 7.91 -14.71
C PHE A 136 -0.55 7.22 -15.21
N ILE A 137 -1.00 7.56 -16.41
CA ILE A 137 -2.18 6.98 -17.05
C ILE A 137 -1.78 6.39 -18.37
N SER A 138 -2.26 5.19 -18.67
CA SER A 138 -2.06 4.51 -19.95
C SER A 138 -3.32 3.79 -20.40
N GLY A 139 -3.63 3.85 -21.68
CA GLY A 139 -4.78 3.20 -22.31
C GLY A 139 -5.71 4.16 -23.01
N LEU A 140 -6.98 3.80 -23.14
CA LEU A 140 -8.01 4.67 -23.68
C LEU A 140 -8.44 5.69 -22.61
N ILE A 141 -7.88 6.90 -22.69
CA ILE A 141 -8.09 7.96 -21.70
C ILE A 141 -9.38 8.73 -22.03
N PRO A 142 -10.37 8.77 -21.15
CA PRO A 142 -11.55 9.63 -21.29
C PRO A 142 -11.18 11.11 -21.33
N HIS A 143 -11.97 11.93 -22.02
CA HIS A 143 -11.67 13.37 -22.21
C HIS A 143 -11.69 14.17 -20.91
N ASP A 144 -12.50 13.77 -19.95
CA ASP A 144 -12.68 14.39 -18.63
C ASP A 144 -11.71 13.88 -17.54
N MET A 145 -10.75 13.04 -17.92
CA MET A 145 -9.84 12.38 -16.97
C MET A 145 -8.99 13.36 -16.17
N GLU A 146 -8.47 14.40 -16.80
CA GLU A 146 -7.65 15.41 -16.13
C GLU A 146 -8.44 16.17 -15.06
N MET A 147 -9.68 16.56 -15.37
CA MET A 147 -10.58 17.19 -14.41
C MET A 147 -10.87 16.27 -13.23
N LEU A 148 -11.19 15.02 -13.49
CA LEU A 148 -11.46 14.01 -12.47
C LEU A 148 -10.26 13.80 -11.53
N LEU A 149 -9.05 13.77 -12.06
CA LEU A 149 -7.83 13.62 -11.26
C LEU A 149 -7.56 14.86 -10.41
N ASN A 150 -7.76 16.06 -10.95
CA ASN A 150 -7.61 17.30 -10.20
C ASN A 150 -8.66 17.40 -9.07
N GLU A 151 -9.89 16.95 -9.29
CA GLU A 151 -10.92 16.89 -8.25
C GLU A 151 -10.61 15.83 -7.16
N SER A 152 -9.93 14.75 -7.53
CA SER A 152 -9.68 13.62 -6.62
C SER A 152 -8.38 13.74 -5.82
N PHE A 153 -7.36 14.41 -6.39
CA PHE A 153 -6.00 14.46 -5.83
C PHE A 153 -5.39 15.86 -5.79
N GLY A 154 -6.08 16.89 -6.30
CA GLY A 154 -5.64 18.28 -6.38
C GLY A 154 -5.89 19.12 -5.13
#